data_cc9a1d2c2f3811e78b078765610d3b3b
#
_entry.id   cc9a1d2c2f3811e78b078765610d3b3b
#
_cell.length_a   1.000
_cell.length_b   1.000
_cell.length_c   1.000
_cell.angle_alpha   90.00
_cell.angle_beta   90.00
_cell.angle_gamma   90.00
#
_symmetry.space_group_name_H-M   'P 1'
#
loop_
_entity.id
_entity.type
_entity.pdbx_description
1 polymer ?
#
loop_
_entity_poly.entity_id
_entity_poly.type
_entity_poly.pdbx_seq_one_letter_code
_entity_poly.pdbx_strand_id
1 'polypeptide(L)'
;MKKNELRPYALLDSGDCRKLEQVGSVRIIRPALNAFWHPTLPASEWAKADAEFKRESGGGGGIWNWKSKSPPSEWAVLWGGVPLLIKPTHFGHLGFFAEQAVNWDWLRSCIRKSGGHWRTLNLFAYSGGATLAMAQAGADTCHLDASGGIIEWARKNQALEPETPGKIRWICDDALKFVAREQRRNSRYNGIVLDPPSFGRGAQGQVWKIEDGIRSLLESCRAILDMEHPWFILLSCHSQGFSPVSLGRCLAEVFPDESPFLESGEMTIPEAGSSRVLPAGIYARIFDPKRS
;
A
#
# COMPACT_ATOMS: atom_id res chain seq x y z
N MET A 1 9.61 16.63 14.66
CA MET A 1 8.22 17.06 14.36
C MET A 1 7.31 16.01 14.97
N LYS A 2 6.38 16.39 15.84
CA LYS A 2 5.49 15.44 16.49
C LYS A 2 4.37 15.03 15.52
N LYS A 3 3.90 13.79 15.59
CA LYS A 3 2.82 13.25 14.75
C LYS A 3 1.58 14.18 14.68
N ASN A 4 1.23 14.79 15.82
CA ASN A 4 0.07 15.70 15.94
C ASN A 4 0.26 17.08 15.24
N GLU A 5 1.46 17.38 14.78
CA GLU A 5 1.80 18.60 14.04
C GLU A 5 1.75 18.40 12.53
N LEU A 6 1.61 17.13 12.08
CA LEU A 6 1.57 16.76 10.67
C LEU A 6 0.21 17.14 10.07
N ARG A 7 0.25 17.84 8.94
CA ARG A 7 -0.95 18.11 8.17
C ARG A 7 -1.39 16.84 7.43
N PRO A 8 -2.71 16.60 7.29
CA PRO A 8 -3.21 15.41 6.62
C PRO A 8 -3.05 15.49 5.09
N TYR A 9 -3.21 14.34 4.46
CA TYR A 9 -3.51 14.23 3.04
C TYR A 9 -5.02 14.39 2.83
N ALA A 10 -5.43 14.95 1.67
CA ALA A 10 -6.80 14.94 1.19
C ALA A 10 -6.84 14.91 -0.34
N LEU A 11 -7.74 14.11 -0.92
CA LEU A 11 -8.16 14.25 -2.31
C LEU A 11 -9.19 15.38 -2.36
N LEU A 12 -8.89 16.46 -3.08
CA LEU A 12 -9.75 17.63 -3.15
C LEU A 12 -10.79 17.50 -4.28
N ASP A 13 -10.39 16.92 -5.42
CA ASP A 13 -11.23 16.71 -6.59
C ASP A 13 -10.59 15.70 -7.54
N SER A 14 -11.38 15.09 -8.42
CA SER A 14 -10.90 14.25 -9.50
C SER A 14 -11.74 14.43 -10.77
N GLY A 15 -11.10 14.31 -11.91
CA GLY A 15 -11.77 14.41 -13.22
C GLY A 15 -10.78 14.69 -14.35
N ASP A 16 -11.24 14.53 -15.59
CA ASP A 16 -10.45 14.69 -16.80
C ASP A 16 -9.12 13.91 -16.75
N CYS A 17 -9.18 12.67 -16.25
CA CYS A 17 -8.05 11.76 -16.04
C CYS A 17 -6.95 12.30 -15.09
N ARG A 18 -7.31 13.20 -14.16
CA ARG A 18 -6.43 13.82 -13.18
C ARG A 18 -7.05 13.84 -11.80
N LYS A 19 -6.22 14.06 -10.80
CA LYS A 19 -6.63 14.28 -9.42
C LYS A 19 -5.91 15.49 -8.82
N LEU A 20 -6.64 16.31 -8.06
CA LEU A 20 -6.15 17.42 -7.27
C LEU A 20 -6.03 16.97 -5.81
N GLU A 21 -4.83 17.01 -5.28
CA GLU A 21 -4.51 16.49 -3.95
C GLU A 21 -3.90 17.57 -3.06
N GLN A 22 -4.32 17.63 -1.80
CA GLN A 22 -3.63 18.35 -0.75
C GLN A 22 -2.74 17.36 0.00
N VAL A 23 -1.44 17.52 -0.10
CA VAL A 23 -0.45 16.62 0.51
C VAL A 23 0.30 17.40 1.60
N GLY A 24 -0.28 17.44 2.78
CA GLY A 24 0.19 18.30 3.85
C GLY A 24 0.04 19.78 3.51
N SER A 25 1.16 20.50 3.39
CA SER A 25 1.15 21.94 3.00
C SER A 25 1.18 22.16 1.49
N VAL A 26 1.36 21.11 0.68
CA VAL A 26 1.58 21.21 -0.77
C VAL A 26 0.35 20.71 -1.52
N ARG A 27 -0.13 21.48 -2.50
CA ARG A 27 -1.23 21.10 -3.38
C ARG A 27 -0.67 20.66 -4.73
N ILE A 28 -1.07 19.48 -5.20
CA ILE A 28 -0.51 18.90 -6.42
C ILE A 28 -1.59 18.34 -7.35
N ILE A 29 -1.26 18.30 -8.63
CA ILE A 29 -2.05 17.62 -9.67
C ILE A 29 -1.25 16.42 -10.16
N ARG A 30 -1.89 15.23 -10.20
CA ARG A 30 -1.30 14.02 -10.78
C ARG A 30 -2.29 13.31 -11.70
N PRO A 31 -1.82 12.49 -12.65
CA PRO A 31 -2.68 11.63 -13.46
C PRO A 31 -3.49 10.66 -12.59
N ALA A 32 -4.76 10.45 -12.99
CA ALA A 32 -5.68 9.47 -12.43
C ALA A 32 -6.58 8.95 -13.56
N LEU A 33 -6.13 7.96 -14.30
CA LEU A 33 -6.79 7.49 -15.53
C LEU A 33 -8.22 6.97 -15.29
N ASN A 34 -8.53 6.52 -14.08
CA ASN A 34 -9.87 6.10 -13.70
C ASN A 34 -10.85 7.27 -13.56
N ALA A 35 -10.37 8.52 -13.43
CA ALA A 35 -11.19 9.72 -13.28
C ALA A 35 -11.58 10.31 -14.63
N PHE A 36 -12.31 9.57 -15.47
CA PHE A 36 -12.72 10.01 -16.82
C PHE A 36 -13.99 10.88 -16.86
N TRP A 37 -14.51 11.24 -15.70
CA TRP A 37 -15.59 12.21 -15.52
C TRP A 37 -15.07 13.65 -15.44
N HIS A 38 -15.97 14.63 -15.42
CA HIS A 38 -15.59 16.04 -15.26
C HIS A 38 -15.30 16.40 -13.79
N PRO A 39 -14.30 17.25 -13.53
CA PRO A 39 -14.06 17.81 -12.21
C PRO A 39 -15.29 18.56 -11.67
N THR A 40 -15.47 18.59 -10.35
CA THR A 40 -16.52 19.38 -9.70
C THR A 40 -16.05 20.76 -9.27
N LEU A 41 -14.77 20.89 -8.89
CA LEU A 41 -14.21 22.18 -8.53
C LEU A 41 -13.92 23.02 -9.78
N PRO A 42 -14.12 24.34 -9.69
CA PRO A 42 -13.82 25.25 -10.80
C PRO A 42 -12.31 25.25 -11.12
N ALA A 43 -11.97 25.58 -12.36
CA ALA A 43 -10.59 25.66 -12.82
C ALA A 43 -9.68 26.56 -11.96
N SER A 44 -10.27 27.59 -11.31
CA SER A 44 -9.55 28.46 -10.36
C SER A 44 -9.02 27.73 -9.13
N GLU A 45 -9.69 26.66 -8.66
CA GLU A 45 -9.20 25.83 -7.55
C GLU A 45 -8.05 24.92 -8.00
N TRP A 46 -8.17 24.32 -9.18
CA TRP A 46 -7.10 23.53 -9.78
C TRP A 46 -5.86 24.39 -10.08
N ALA A 47 -6.08 25.65 -10.50
CA ALA A 47 -5.00 26.59 -10.73
C ALA A 47 -4.21 26.99 -9.47
N LYS A 48 -4.69 26.66 -8.25
CA LYS A 48 -3.96 26.87 -6.99
C LYS A 48 -2.93 25.80 -6.70
N ALA A 49 -2.84 24.72 -7.49
CA ALA A 49 -1.82 23.68 -7.30
C ALA A 49 -0.41 24.27 -7.36
N ASP A 50 0.45 23.81 -6.45
CA ASP A 50 1.87 24.20 -6.36
C ASP A 50 2.72 23.48 -7.41
N ALA A 51 2.28 22.26 -7.80
CA ALA A 51 2.95 21.44 -8.82
C ALA A 51 1.95 20.57 -9.60
N GLU A 52 2.36 20.23 -10.83
CA GLU A 52 1.69 19.24 -11.68
C GLU A 52 2.70 18.22 -12.17
N PHE A 53 2.39 16.93 -12.02
CA PHE A 53 3.16 15.84 -12.61
C PHE A 53 2.61 15.48 -13.98
N LYS A 54 3.47 15.52 -14.99
CA LYS A 54 3.13 15.09 -16.36
C LYS A 54 3.97 13.90 -16.75
N ARG A 55 3.30 12.81 -17.20
CA ARG A 55 3.99 11.64 -17.73
C ARG A 55 4.63 11.98 -19.08
N GLU A 56 5.84 11.44 -19.32
CA GLU A 56 6.49 11.49 -20.62
C GLU A 56 5.96 10.38 -21.52
N SER A 57 5.86 10.67 -22.83
CA SER A 57 5.48 9.68 -23.83
C SER A 57 6.60 8.63 -24.00
N GLY A 58 6.28 7.34 -23.80
CA GLY A 58 7.17 6.21 -24.09
C GLY A 58 8.00 5.67 -22.93
N GLY A 59 7.85 6.17 -21.72
CA GLY A 59 8.61 5.67 -20.57
C GLY A 59 7.83 5.67 -19.25
N GLY A 60 8.30 4.92 -18.28
CA GLY A 60 7.70 4.86 -16.94
C GLY A 60 7.94 6.10 -16.07
N GLY A 61 8.41 7.24 -16.61
CA GLY A 61 8.75 8.44 -15.87
C GLY A 61 7.92 9.67 -16.26
N GLY A 62 8.32 10.84 -15.74
CA GLY A 62 7.71 12.12 -16.05
C GLY A 62 8.38 13.29 -15.32
N ILE A 63 7.80 14.47 -15.48
CA ILE A 63 8.34 15.71 -14.98
C ILE A 63 7.36 16.36 -14.01
N TRP A 64 7.88 16.85 -12.89
CA TRP A 64 7.19 17.72 -11.96
C TRP A 64 7.35 19.19 -12.37
N ASN A 65 6.26 19.82 -12.74
CA ASN A 65 6.23 21.25 -13.04
C ASN A 65 5.84 22.02 -11.79
N TRP A 66 6.83 22.56 -11.10
CA TRP A 66 6.64 23.35 -9.90
C TRP A 66 6.48 24.82 -10.21
N LYS A 67 5.57 25.52 -9.52
CA LYS A 67 5.49 27.00 -9.58
C LYS A 67 6.64 27.67 -8.84
N SER A 68 7.05 27.08 -7.71
CA SER A 68 8.19 27.57 -6.92
C SER A 68 9.51 27.27 -7.62
N LYS A 69 10.46 28.22 -7.58
CA LYS A 69 11.85 27.98 -7.99
C LYS A 69 12.64 27.13 -7.00
N SER A 70 12.15 27.01 -5.76
CA SER A 70 12.77 26.22 -4.68
C SER A 70 11.70 25.30 -4.06
N PRO A 71 11.25 24.25 -4.75
CA PRO A 71 10.26 23.34 -4.24
C PRO A 71 10.82 22.51 -3.07
N PRO A 72 9.96 22.04 -2.15
CA PRO A 72 10.42 21.12 -1.11
C PRO A 72 10.86 19.79 -1.73
N SER A 73 12.01 19.30 -1.33
CA SER A 73 12.51 17.98 -1.76
C SER A 73 11.85 16.84 -1.00
N GLU A 74 11.49 17.08 0.27
CA GLU A 74 10.75 16.14 1.11
C GLU A 74 9.96 16.88 2.21
N TRP A 75 8.84 16.32 2.64
CA TRP A 75 8.03 16.79 3.77
C TRP A 75 7.24 15.63 4.36
N ALA A 76 6.57 15.82 5.49
CA ALA A 76 5.82 14.75 6.12
C ALA A 76 4.33 15.07 6.15
N VAL A 77 3.51 13.99 6.07
CA VAL A 77 2.04 14.04 6.18
C VAL A 77 1.54 12.97 7.15
N LEU A 78 0.32 13.14 7.63
CA LEU A 78 -0.41 12.11 8.34
C LEU A 78 -1.54 11.59 7.44
N TRP A 79 -1.56 10.27 7.16
CA TRP A 79 -2.64 9.65 6.41
C TRP A 79 -2.99 8.27 6.96
N GLY A 80 -4.30 7.97 7.08
CA GLY A 80 -4.75 6.70 7.67
C GLY A 80 -4.11 6.40 9.04
N GLY A 81 -3.82 7.43 9.85
CA GLY A 81 -3.16 7.28 11.14
C GLY A 81 -1.64 6.99 11.08
N VAL A 82 -1.04 6.93 9.88
CA VAL A 82 0.39 6.66 9.66
C VAL A 82 1.09 7.95 9.26
N PRO A 83 2.18 8.36 9.94
CA PRO A 83 3.04 9.45 9.50
C PRO A 83 3.92 8.97 8.34
N LEU A 84 3.99 9.77 7.26
CA LEU A 84 4.63 9.39 6.02
C LEU A 84 5.50 10.53 5.49
N LEU A 85 6.74 10.25 5.16
CA LEU A 85 7.63 11.16 4.46
C LEU A 85 7.32 11.15 2.98
N ILE A 86 7.06 12.32 2.44
CA ILE A 86 6.73 12.53 1.04
C ILE A 86 7.98 12.93 0.27
N LYS A 87 8.20 12.27 -0.87
CA LYS A 87 9.25 12.62 -1.85
C LYS A 87 8.67 12.51 -3.25
N PRO A 88 8.58 13.61 -3.98
CA PRO A 88 8.20 13.54 -5.39
C PRO A 88 9.24 12.75 -6.19
N THR A 89 8.83 11.58 -6.69
CA THR A 89 9.71 10.73 -7.49
C THR A 89 9.57 11.03 -8.99
N HIS A 90 10.55 10.60 -9.78
CA HIS A 90 10.50 10.66 -11.24
C HIS A 90 9.32 9.87 -11.85
N PHE A 91 8.75 8.93 -11.11
CA PHE A 91 7.56 8.16 -11.55
C PHE A 91 6.22 8.82 -11.17
N GLY A 92 6.25 9.97 -10.49
CA GLY A 92 5.05 10.65 -9.98
C GLY A 92 4.52 10.04 -8.67
N HIS A 93 5.23 9.09 -8.07
CA HIS A 93 4.91 8.57 -6.75
C HIS A 93 5.41 9.53 -5.66
N LEU A 94 4.74 9.49 -4.51
CA LEU A 94 5.02 10.38 -3.37
C LEU A 94 5.57 9.64 -2.16
N GLY A 95 5.67 8.31 -2.23
CA GLY A 95 6.08 7.46 -1.12
C GLY A 95 4.93 6.77 -0.41
N PHE A 96 3.69 6.97 -0.85
CA PHE A 96 2.54 6.23 -0.36
C PHE A 96 1.44 6.16 -1.43
N PHE A 97 0.52 5.23 -1.21
CA PHE A 97 -0.69 5.05 -1.98
C PHE A 97 -1.87 5.31 -1.06
N ALA A 98 -2.60 6.41 -1.29
CA ALA A 98 -3.63 6.90 -0.38
C ALA A 98 -4.80 5.93 -0.24
N GLU A 99 -5.12 5.19 -1.29
CA GLU A 99 -6.15 4.15 -1.34
C GLU A 99 -5.89 2.97 -0.39
N GLN A 100 -4.64 2.74 0.00
CA GLN A 100 -4.28 1.68 0.94
C GLN A 100 -4.75 1.93 2.38
N ALA A 101 -5.21 3.13 2.71
CA ALA A 101 -5.67 3.45 4.07
C ALA A 101 -6.82 2.54 4.53
N VAL A 102 -7.72 2.14 3.64
CA VAL A 102 -8.81 1.18 3.94
C VAL A 102 -8.26 -0.18 4.39
N ASN A 103 -7.18 -0.62 3.77
CA ASN A 103 -6.50 -1.86 4.15
C ASN A 103 -5.76 -1.71 5.48
N TRP A 104 -5.12 -0.56 5.74
CA TRP A 104 -4.44 -0.33 7.02
C TRP A 104 -5.40 -0.34 8.20
N ASP A 105 -6.59 0.23 8.04
CA ASP A 105 -7.63 0.20 9.09
C ASP A 105 -8.17 -1.22 9.31
N TRP A 106 -8.36 -1.96 8.24
CA TRP A 106 -8.75 -3.38 8.33
C TRP A 106 -7.69 -4.22 9.05
N LEU A 107 -6.40 -4.07 8.70
CA LEU A 107 -5.28 -4.78 9.36
C LEU A 107 -5.24 -4.48 10.87
N ARG A 108 -5.36 -3.20 11.26
CA ARG A 108 -5.43 -2.82 12.68
C ARG A 108 -6.64 -3.46 13.38
N SER A 109 -7.78 -3.50 12.69
CA SER A 109 -9.00 -4.11 13.23
C SER A 109 -8.83 -5.62 13.47
N CYS A 110 -8.27 -6.35 12.53
CA CYS A 110 -8.00 -7.79 12.67
C CYS A 110 -7.10 -8.08 13.87
N ILE A 111 -5.96 -7.36 13.98
CA ILE A 111 -4.98 -7.54 15.05
C ILE A 111 -5.60 -7.23 16.42
N ARG A 112 -6.33 -6.12 16.56
CA ARG A 112 -6.91 -5.69 17.84
C ARG A 112 -8.07 -6.55 18.29
N LYS A 113 -8.91 -7.03 17.37
CA LYS A 113 -10.11 -7.84 17.70
C LYS A 113 -9.76 -9.23 18.23
N SER A 114 -8.68 -9.82 17.76
CA SER A 114 -8.32 -11.19 18.13
C SER A 114 -7.43 -11.27 19.37
N GLY A 115 -6.81 -10.17 19.76
CA GLY A 115 -5.83 -10.18 20.86
C GLY A 115 -4.61 -11.06 20.52
N GLY A 116 -3.84 -11.41 21.55
CA GLY A 116 -2.69 -12.30 21.41
C GLY A 116 -1.48 -11.66 20.75
N HIS A 117 -0.48 -12.49 20.47
CA HIS A 117 0.77 -12.06 19.83
C HIS A 117 0.70 -12.29 18.32
N TRP A 118 0.83 -11.22 17.56
CA TRP A 118 0.82 -11.24 16.10
C TRP A 118 2.21 -11.17 15.50
N ARG A 119 2.54 -12.13 14.64
CA ARG A 119 3.72 -12.10 13.77
C ARG A 119 3.26 -11.93 12.35
N THR A 120 3.55 -10.79 11.74
CA THR A 120 3.07 -10.47 10.40
C THR A 120 4.22 -10.33 9.40
N LEU A 121 3.93 -10.62 8.13
CA LEU A 121 4.84 -10.49 7.00
C LEU A 121 4.23 -9.56 5.96
N ASN A 122 4.93 -8.49 5.63
CA ASN A 122 4.54 -7.56 4.57
C ASN A 122 5.53 -7.72 3.41
N LEU A 123 5.07 -8.28 2.30
CA LEU A 123 5.81 -8.50 1.06
C LEU A 123 5.54 -7.35 0.07
N PHE A 124 6.56 -6.92 -0.66
CA PHE A 124 6.50 -5.74 -1.53
C PHE A 124 6.09 -4.50 -0.72
N ALA A 125 6.70 -4.37 0.46
CA ALA A 125 6.19 -3.52 1.53
C ALA A 125 6.39 -2.01 1.28
N TYR A 126 7.11 -1.63 0.23
CA TYR A 126 7.36 -0.26 -0.21
C TYR A 126 7.83 0.64 0.94
N SER A 127 7.29 1.84 1.07
CA SER A 127 7.63 2.80 2.14
C SER A 127 7.06 2.46 3.51
N GLY A 128 6.37 1.32 3.67
CA GLY A 128 5.99 0.75 4.95
C GLY A 128 4.66 1.18 5.54
N GLY A 129 3.72 1.74 4.76
CA GLY A 129 2.42 2.15 5.28
C GLY A 129 1.68 1.04 6.02
N ALA A 130 1.51 -0.14 5.40
CA ALA A 130 0.88 -1.30 6.03
C ALA A 130 1.72 -1.86 7.20
N THR A 131 3.06 -1.87 7.07
CA THR A 131 3.97 -2.28 8.14
C THR A 131 3.77 -1.45 9.41
N LEU A 132 3.75 -0.12 9.26
CA LEU A 132 3.57 0.81 10.37
C LEU A 132 2.17 0.67 10.98
N ALA A 133 1.14 0.49 10.16
CA ALA A 133 -0.22 0.25 10.63
C ALA A 133 -0.33 -1.01 11.50
N MET A 134 0.30 -2.11 11.07
CA MET A 134 0.34 -3.36 11.84
C MET A 134 1.15 -3.21 13.13
N ALA A 135 2.30 -2.55 13.08
CA ALA A 135 3.11 -2.29 14.27
C ALA A 135 2.41 -1.38 15.28
N GLN A 136 1.66 -0.36 14.83
CA GLN A 136 0.79 0.48 15.67
C GLN A 136 -0.31 -0.33 16.38
N ALA A 137 -0.75 -1.43 15.77
CA ALA A 137 -1.75 -2.33 16.36
C ALA A 137 -1.14 -3.38 17.31
N GLY A 138 0.19 -3.45 17.42
CA GLY A 138 0.91 -4.35 18.33
C GLY A 138 1.51 -5.59 17.67
N ALA A 139 1.45 -5.72 16.34
CA ALA A 139 2.06 -6.86 15.65
C ALA A 139 3.57 -6.70 15.45
N ASP A 140 4.31 -7.76 15.70
CA ASP A 140 5.71 -7.89 15.30
C ASP A 140 5.73 -8.15 13.77
N THR A 141 6.19 -7.17 13.01
CA THR A 141 6.06 -7.16 11.54
C THR A 141 7.40 -7.34 10.86
N CYS A 142 7.50 -8.31 9.96
CA CYS A 142 8.61 -8.41 9.00
C CYS A 142 8.27 -7.59 7.76
N HIS A 143 9.02 -6.51 7.54
CA HIS A 143 8.93 -5.65 6.36
C HIS A 143 9.93 -6.14 5.33
N LEU A 144 9.47 -6.52 4.15
CA LEU A 144 10.30 -7.00 3.06
C LEU A 144 10.07 -6.24 1.76
N ASP A 145 11.14 -5.70 1.22
CA ASP A 145 11.17 -5.10 -0.12
C ASP A 145 12.51 -5.43 -0.80
N ALA A 146 12.52 -5.49 -2.12
CA ALA A 146 13.74 -5.78 -2.88
C ALA A 146 14.70 -4.58 -3.00
N SER A 147 14.23 -3.37 -2.69
CA SER A 147 14.98 -2.12 -2.83
C SER A 147 15.49 -1.60 -1.48
N GLY A 148 16.81 -1.58 -1.29
CA GLY A 148 17.43 -1.02 -0.09
C GLY A 148 17.08 0.46 0.13
N GLY A 149 16.99 1.25 -0.95
CA GLY A 149 16.59 2.67 -0.86
C GLY A 149 15.14 2.87 -0.40
N ILE A 150 14.25 1.96 -0.76
CA ILE A 150 12.86 1.95 -0.32
C ILE A 150 12.77 1.56 1.17
N ILE A 151 13.55 0.58 1.61
CA ILE A 151 13.62 0.20 3.04
C ILE A 151 14.13 1.36 3.89
N GLU A 152 15.16 2.09 3.42
CA GLU A 152 15.61 3.29 4.12
C GLU A 152 14.53 4.37 4.21
N TRP A 153 13.72 4.51 3.18
CA TRP A 153 12.54 5.38 3.22
C TRP A 153 11.53 4.93 4.27
N ALA A 154 11.23 3.64 4.31
CA ALA A 154 10.32 3.06 5.31
C ALA A 154 10.84 3.24 6.75
N ARG A 155 12.14 3.09 6.99
CA ARG A 155 12.78 3.39 8.29
C ARG A 155 12.65 4.86 8.68
N LYS A 156 12.77 5.78 7.71
CA LYS A 156 12.53 7.21 7.94
C LYS A 156 11.09 7.49 8.32
N ASN A 157 10.12 6.78 7.72
CA ASN A 157 8.71 6.85 8.12
C ASN A 157 8.51 6.36 9.55
N GLN A 158 9.13 5.24 9.95
CA GLN A 158 9.09 4.78 11.34
C GLN A 158 9.69 5.81 12.31
N ALA A 159 10.76 6.50 11.92
CA ALA A 159 11.39 7.50 12.77
C ALA A 159 10.49 8.73 13.06
N LEU A 160 9.41 8.94 12.29
CA LEU A 160 8.38 9.94 12.59
C LEU A 160 7.44 9.50 13.73
N GLU A 161 7.38 8.21 14.04
CA GLU A 161 6.65 7.61 15.16
C GLU A 161 7.44 6.40 15.70
N PRO A 162 8.54 6.65 16.46
CA PRO A 162 9.47 5.59 16.84
C PRO A 162 8.88 4.60 17.88
N GLU A 163 7.89 5.04 18.66
CA GLU A 163 7.30 4.26 19.73
C GLU A 163 6.03 3.53 19.23
N THR A 164 6.23 2.45 18.47
CA THR A 164 5.14 1.54 18.13
C THR A 164 5.14 0.34 19.08
N PRO A 165 3.95 -0.19 19.47
CA PRO A 165 3.88 -1.38 20.35
C PRO A 165 4.54 -2.62 19.75
N GLY A 166 4.38 -2.82 18.44
CA GLY A 166 4.97 -3.93 17.70
C GLY A 166 6.36 -3.60 17.17
N LYS A 167 7.22 -4.63 17.10
CA LYS A 167 8.58 -4.52 16.56
C LYS A 167 8.59 -4.66 15.03
N ILE A 168 9.54 -4.01 14.36
CA ILE A 168 9.69 -4.11 12.91
C ILE A 168 11.05 -4.72 12.57
N ARG A 169 11.03 -5.81 11.81
CA ARG A 169 12.21 -6.45 11.22
C ARG A 169 12.31 -6.05 9.74
N TRP A 170 13.37 -5.36 9.39
CA TRP A 170 13.63 -4.84 8.04
C TRP A 170 14.45 -5.82 7.22
N ILE A 171 13.95 -6.24 6.06
CA ILE A 171 14.60 -7.21 5.17
C ILE A 171 14.66 -6.67 3.75
N CYS A 172 15.86 -6.59 3.19
CA CYS A 172 16.09 -6.30 1.78
C CYS A 172 16.33 -7.62 1.05
N ASP A 173 15.30 -8.16 0.38
CA ASP A 173 15.38 -9.44 -0.32
C ASP A 173 14.26 -9.58 -1.36
N ASP A 174 14.41 -10.54 -2.26
CA ASP A 174 13.36 -10.99 -3.17
C ASP A 174 12.27 -11.75 -2.41
N ALA A 175 10.99 -11.43 -2.69
CA ALA A 175 9.86 -11.98 -1.97
C ALA A 175 9.73 -13.51 -2.10
N LEU A 176 9.91 -14.06 -3.31
CA LEU A 176 9.81 -15.50 -3.57
C LEU A 176 10.94 -16.27 -2.84
N LYS A 177 12.16 -15.73 -2.93
CA LYS A 177 13.33 -16.32 -2.25
C LYS A 177 13.17 -16.29 -0.73
N PHE A 178 12.65 -15.20 -0.21
CA PHE A 178 12.42 -15.04 1.23
C PHE A 178 11.38 -16.03 1.74
N VAL A 179 10.20 -16.12 1.09
CA VAL A 179 9.12 -17.02 1.50
C VAL A 179 9.59 -18.49 1.44
N ALA A 180 10.27 -18.90 0.37
CA ALA A 180 10.84 -20.23 0.25
C ALA A 180 11.87 -20.53 1.37
N ARG A 181 12.65 -19.55 1.81
CA ARG A 181 13.58 -19.69 2.93
C ARG A 181 12.86 -19.81 4.27
N GLU A 182 11.81 -19.03 4.51
CA GLU A 182 11.00 -19.10 5.72
C GLU A 182 10.25 -20.45 5.80
N GLN A 183 9.78 -20.99 4.68
CA GLN A 183 9.19 -22.33 4.60
C GLN A 183 10.20 -23.41 5.03
N ARG A 184 11.42 -23.38 4.53
CA ARG A 184 12.48 -24.33 4.94
C ARG A 184 12.86 -24.21 6.43
N ARG A 185 12.66 -23.04 7.02
CA ARG A 185 12.91 -22.78 8.46
C ARG A 185 11.73 -23.11 9.35
N ASN A 186 10.62 -23.60 8.79
CA ASN A 186 9.35 -23.78 9.48
C ASN A 186 8.87 -22.52 10.23
N SER A 187 9.20 -21.34 9.69
CA SER A 187 8.69 -20.08 10.25
C SER A 187 7.19 -19.98 10.04
N ARG A 188 6.47 -19.38 11.00
CA ARG A 188 5.03 -19.18 10.90
C ARG A 188 4.67 -17.72 11.15
N TYR A 189 3.64 -17.26 10.43
CA TYR A 189 3.10 -15.91 10.49
C TYR A 189 1.57 -15.97 10.64
N ASN A 190 1.00 -15.10 11.48
CA ASN A 190 -0.46 -15.01 11.63
C ASN A 190 -1.08 -14.07 10.59
N GLY A 191 -0.30 -13.17 9.99
CA GLY A 191 -0.79 -12.26 8.99
C GLY A 191 0.20 -12.06 7.84
N ILE A 192 -0.29 -12.12 6.61
CA ILE A 192 0.53 -11.88 5.42
C ILE A 192 -0.14 -10.82 4.56
N VAL A 193 0.62 -9.81 4.16
CA VAL A 193 0.20 -8.74 3.25
C VAL A 193 1.05 -8.79 2.00
N LEU A 194 0.41 -8.69 0.83
CA LEU A 194 1.05 -8.69 -0.48
C LEU A 194 0.50 -7.52 -1.32
N ASP A 195 1.40 -6.71 -1.85
CA ASP A 195 1.09 -5.66 -2.84
C ASP A 195 2.06 -5.76 -4.03
N PRO A 196 2.01 -6.88 -4.79
CA PRO A 196 2.97 -7.15 -5.84
C PRO A 196 2.83 -6.17 -7.00
N PRO A 197 3.95 -5.74 -7.63
CA PRO A 197 3.89 -4.96 -8.85
C PRO A 197 3.31 -5.78 -10.01
N SER A 198 2.68 -5.12 -10.98
CA SER A 198 2.21 -5.76 -12.21
C SER A 198 3.34 -6.47 -12.94
N PHE A 199 4.50 -5.79 -12.98
CA PHE A 199 5.71 -6.24 -13.63
C PHE A 199 6.93 -5.87 -12.78
N GLY A 200 7.91 -6.76 -12.69
CA GLY A 200 9.17 -6.52 -12.00
C GLY A 200 10.33 -7.28 -12.64
N ARG A 201 11.55 -6.80 -12.37
CA ARG A 201 12.77 -7.52 -12.70
C ARG A 201 13.58 -7.73 -11.43
N GLY A 202 13.86 -8.98 -11.11
CA GLY A 202 14.77 -9.34 -10.02
C GLY A 202 16.21 -8.96 -10.34
N ALA A 203 17.05 -8.88 -9.31
CA ALA A 203 18.46 -8.51 -9.42
C ALA A 203 19.30 -9.41 -10.35
N GLN A 204 18.83 -10.61 -10.63
CA GLN A 204 19.48 -11.59 -11.53
C GLN A 204 18.75 -11.72 -12.89
N GLY A 205 17.91 -10.72 -13.26
CA GLY A 205 17.19 -10.70 -14.52
C GLY A 205 15.90 -11.53 -14.57
N GLN A 206 15.48 -12.14 -13.46
CA GLN A 206 14.18 -12.83 -13.41
C GLN A 206 13.06 -11.84 -13.68
N VAL A 207 12.12 -12.25 -14.52
CA VAL A 207 10.94 -11.45 -14.84
C VAL A 207 9.79 -11.92 -13.94
N TRP A 208 9.22 -10.99 -13.21
CA TRP A 208 7.96 -11.13 -12.50
C TRP A 208 6.84 -10.54 -13.33
N LYS A 209 5.78 -11.28 -13.52
CA LYS A 209 4.47 -10.79 -13.94
C LYS A 209 3.44 -11.34 -12.98
N ILE A 210 2.52 -10.48 -12.54
CA ILE A 210 1.55 -10.85 -11.52
C ILE A 210 0.68 -12.04 -11.97
N GLU A 211 0.22 -12.03 -13.22
CA GLU A 211 -0.62 -13.08 -13.80
C GLU A 211 0.06 -14.46 -13.83
N ASP A 212 1.39 -14.49 -13.95
CA ASP A 212 2.17 -15.73 -14.04
C ASP A 212 2.60 -16.24 -12.65
N GLY A 213 2.83 -15.33 -11.68
CA GLY A 213 3.51 -15.64 -10.42
C GLY A 213 2.65 -15.60 -9.17
N ILE A 214 1.50 -14.91 -9.20
CA ILE A 214 0.75 -14.64 -7.96
C ILE A 214 0.22 -15.89 -7.29
N ARG A 215 -0.27 -16.87 -8.05
CA ARG A 215 -0.83 -18.10 -7.51
C ARG A 215 0.22 -18.90 -6.74
N SER A 216 1.39 -19.14 -7.34
CA SER A 216 2.48 -19.88 -6.68
C SER A 216 3.03 -19.15 -5.45
N LEU A 217 3.04 -17.81 -5.47
CA LEU A 217 3.40 -17.02 -4.30
C LEU A 217 2.37 -17.17 -3.18
N LEU A 218 1.06 -17.14 -3.48
CA LEU A 218 0.00 -17.34 -2.51
C LEU A 218 0.06 -18.76 -1.90
N GLU A 219 0.30 -19.80 -2.70
CA GLU A 219 0.51 -21.19 -2.24
C GLU A 219 1.70 -21.26 -1.27
N SER A 220 2.80 -20.60 -1.60
CA SER A 220 3.97 -20.50 -0.73
C SER A 220 3.68 -19.72 0.57
N CYS A 221 2.90 -18.66 0.50
CA CYS A 221 2.44 -17.90 1.66
C CYS A 221 1.54 -18.75 2.57
N ARG A 222 0.60 -19.52 1.99
CA ARG A 222 -0.26 -20.45 2.75
C ARG A 222 0.58 -21.44 3.55
N ALA A 223 1.67 -21.97 2.98
CA ALA A 223 2.54 -22.93 3.63
C ALA A 223 3.28 -22.39 4.88
N ILE A 224 3.43 -21.06 5.01
CA ILE A 224 4.04 -20.41 6.18
C ILE A 224 3.02 -19.68 7.07
N LEU A 225 1.72 -19.75 6.72
CA LEU A 225 0.67 -19.17 7.52
C LEU A 225 0.35 -20.08 8.72
N ASP A 226 0.20 -19.47 9.90
CA ASP A 226 -0.27 -20.15 11.10
C ASP A 226 -1.80 -20.13 11.11
N MET A 227 -2.39 -21.19 10.58
CA MET A 227 -3.84 -21.33 10.48
C MET A 227 -4.50 -21.97 11.71
N GLU A 228 -3.73 -22.29 12.76
CA GLU A 228 -4.26 -22.81 14.03
C GLU A 228 -4.75 -21.70 14.97
N HIS A 229 -4.18 -20.50 14.83
CA HIS A 229 -4.56 -19.28 15.55
C HIS A 229 -5.34 -18.31 14.65
N PRO A 230 -5.90 -17.21 15.16
CA PRO A 230 -6.46 -16.15 14.32
C PRO A 230 -5.44 -15.69 13.29
N TRP A 231 -5.86 -15.56 12.03
CA TRP A 231 -4.95 -15.21 10.95
C TRP A 231 -5.62 -14.38 9.85
N PHE A 232 -4.81 -13.70 9.05
CA PHE A 232 -5.28 -13.03 7.85
C PHE A 232 -4.28 -13.14 6.69
N ILE A 233 -4.83 -13.01 5.48
CA ILE A 233 -4.06 -12.71 4.27
C ILE A 233 -4.74 -11.57 3.52
N LEU A 234 -3.95 -10.61 3.04
CA LEU A 234 -4.39 -9.47 2.24
C LEU A 234 -3.55 -9.41 0.96
N LEU A 235 -4.22 -9.43 -0.18
CA LEU A 235 -3.65 -9.19 -1.49
C LEU A 235 -4.26 -7.92 -2.07
N SER A 236 -3.43 -6.93 -2.41
CA SER A 236 -3.83 -5.74 -3.16
C SER A 236 -3.19 -5.73 -4.56
N CYS A 237 -3.81 -5.02 -5.48
CA CYS A 237 -3.34 -4.95 -6.86
C CYS A 237 -3.72 -3.63 -7.50
N HIS A 238 -2.78 -3.04 -8.26
CA HIS A 238 -2.96 -1.80 -9.03
C HIS A 238 -2.87 -2.04 -10.55
N SER A 239 -2.84 -3.31 -10.97
CA SER A 239 -2.71 -3.68 -12.39
C SER A 239 -4.01 -3.47 -13.14
N GLN A 240 -3.93 -2.88 -14.33
CA GLN A 240 -5.06 -2.79 -15.25
C GLN A 240 -5.47 -4.19 -15.73
N GLY A 241 -6.76 -4.38 -16.01
CA GLY A 241 -7.32 -5.65 -16.49
C GLY A 241 -7.71 -6.64 -15.40
N PHE A 242 -7.38 -6.35 -14.13
CA PHE A 242 -7.83 -7.15 -12.99
C PHE A 242 -9.09 -6.54 -12.37
N SER A 243 -9.91 -7.38 -11.77
CA SER A 243 -11.11 -6.99 -11.02
C SER A 243 -11.08 -7.56 -9.60
N PRO A 244 -11.86 -7.01 -8.66
CA PRO A 244 -12.00 -7.61 -7.33
C PRO A 244 -12.43 -9.09 -7.40
N VAL A 245 -13.30 -9.43 -8.35
CA VAL A 245 -13.77 -10.81 -8.55
C VAL A 245 -12.62 -11.73 -8.98
N SER A 246 -11.79 -11.31 -9.94
CA SER A 246 -10.65 -12.13 -10.39
C SER A 246 -9.62 -12.34 -9.29
N LEU A 247 -9.35 -11.29 -8.50
CA LEU A 247 -8.42 -11.37 -7.37
C LEU A 247 -8.97 -12.28 -6.24
N GLY A 248 -10.29 -12.15 -5.94
CA GLY A 248 -10.98 -13.01 -5.00
C GLY A 248 -10.97 -14.47 -5.42
N ARG A 249 -11.20 -14.77 -6.70
CA ARG A 249 -11.12 -16.14 -7.25
C ARG A 249 -9.75 -16.75 -7.09
N CYS A 250 -8.69 -15.98 -7.39
CA CYS A 250 -7.31 -16.43 -7.21
C CYS A 250 -7.03 -16.79 -5.73
N LEU A 251 -7.51 -15.97 -4.80
CA LEU A 251 -7.34 -16.23 -3.38
C LEU A 251 -8.17 -17.45 -2.92
N ALA A 252 -9.41 -17.59 -3.39
CA ALA A 252 -10.29 -18.73 -3.06
C ALA A 252 -9.76 -20.08 -3.57
N GLU A 253 -9.05 -20.11 -4.70
CA GLU A 253 -8.40 -21.34 -5.19
C GLU A 253 -7.30 -21.84 -4.26
N VAL A 254 -6.56 -20.92 -3.62
CA VAL A 254 -5.51 -21.27 -2.67
C VAL A 254 -6.08 -21.54 -1.27
N PHE A 255 -7.19 -20.92 -0.91
CA PHE A 255 -7.85 -21.01 0.39
C PHE A 255 -9.33 -21.45 0.24
N PRO A 256 -9.59 -22.68 -0.24
CA PRO A 256 -10.95 -23.12 -0.58
C PRO A 256 -11.89 -23.23 0.63
N ASP A 257 -11.37 -23.68 1.77
CA ASP A 257 -12.15 -23.91 2.99
C ASP A 257 -12.48 -22.60 3.71
N GLU A 258 -11.72 -21.54 3.44
CA GLU A 258 -11.84 -20.23 4.05
C GLU A 258 -12.61 -19.23 3.19
N SER A 259 -13.19 -19.69 2.09
CA SER A 259 -13.99 -18.84 1.18
C SER A 259 -15.15 -18.10 1.85
N PRO A 260 -15.79 -18.57 2.93
CA PRO A 260 -16.81 -17.79 3.66
C PRO A 260 -16.27 -16.52 4.33
N PHE A 261 -14.98 -16.44 4.58
CA PHE A 261 -14.31 -15.27 5.18
C PHE A 261 -13.65 -14.35 4.14
N LEU A 262 -13.82 -14.67 2.85
CA LEU A 262 -13.21 -13.90 1.77
C LEU A 262 -14.01 -12.63 1.49
N GLU A 263 -13.32 -11.52 1.49
CA GLU A 263 -13.81 -10.22 1.03
C GLU A 263 -12.98 -9.76 -0.16
N SER A 264 -13.62 -9.18 -1.17
CA SER A 264 -12.91 -8.50 -2.26
C SER A 264 -13.62 -7.22 -2.65
N GLY A 265 -12.89 -6.21 -3.07
CA GLY A 265 -13.45 -4.91 -3.37
C GLY A 265 -12.45 -3.95 -4.00
N GLU A 266 -12.90 -2.74 -4.24
CA GLU A 266 -12.07 -1.65 -4.74
C GLU A 266 -11.45 -0.86 -3.59
N MET A 267 -10.20 -0.47 -3.74
CA MET A 267 -9.57 0.55 -2.91
C MET A 267 -9.93 1.91 -3.47
N THR A 268 -10.55 2.74 -2.66
CA THR A 268 -11.01 4.06 -3.07
C THR A 268 -10.41 5.17 -2.21
N ILE A 269 -10.27 6.36 -2.80
CA ILE A 269 -9.87 7.56 -2.08
C ILE A 269 -11.10 8.48 -2.00
N PRO A 270 -11.61 8.80 -0.80
CA PRO A 270 -12.74 9.71 -0.66
C PRO A 270 -12.33 11.16 -1.00
N GLU A 271 -13.16 11.86 -1.75
CA GLU A 271 -12.99 13.29 -2.02
C GLU A 271 -13.45 14.10 -0.81
N ALA A 272 -12.62 15.04 -0.37
CA ALA A 272 -12.91 15.88 0.77
C ALA A 272 -14.14 16.77 0.53
N GLY A 273 -15.10 16.72 1.47
CA GLY A 273 -16.31 17.55 1.39
C GLY A 273 -17.37 17.05 0.42
N SER A 274 -17.24 15.84 -0.13
CA SER A 274 -18.23 15.22 -1.02
C SER A 274 -18.47 13.75 -0.67
N SER A 275 -19.49 13.13 -1.29
CA SER A 275 -19.73 11.69 -1.23
C SER A 275 -19.02 10.92 -2.33
N ARG A 276 -18.25 11.60 -3.18
CA ARG A 276 -17.53 10.99 -4.32
C ARG A 276 -16.29 10.27 -3.84
N VAL A 277 -15.92 9.24 -4.57
CA VAL A 277 -14.70 8.47 -4.34
C VAL A 277 -13.96 8.28 -5.66
N LEU A 278 -12.63 8.24 -5.59
CA LEU A 278 -11.78 7.89 -6.73
C LEU A 278 -11.34 6.44 -6.59
N PRO A 279 -11.73 5.50 -7.48
CA PRO A 279 -11.18 4.15 -7.52
C PRO A 279 -9.70 4.18 -7.88
N ALA A 280 -8.86 3.47 -7.14
CA ALA A 280 -7.41 3.55 -7.31
C ALA A 280 -6.67 2.20 -7.22
N GLY A 281 -7.39 1.12 -6.97
CA GLY A 281 -6.87 -0.24 -6.93
C GLY A 281 -7.91 -1.22 -6.44
N ILE A 282 -7.52 -2.49 -6.29
CA ILE A 282 -8.40 -3.56 -5.85
C ILE A 282 -7.73 -4.38 -4.75
N TYR A 283 -8.54 -5.05 -3.93
CA TYR A 283 -8.06 -6.00 -2.92
C TYR A 283 -8.89 -7.27 -2.90
N ALA A 284 -8.27 -8.35 -2.40
CA ALA A 284 -8.92 -9.53 -1.87
C ALA A 284 -8.26 -9.90 -0.54
N ARG A 285 -9.05 -10.30 0.45
CA ARG A 285 -8.55 -10.57 1.80
C ARG A 285 -9.40 -11.61 2.51
N ILE A 286 -8.76 -12.35 3.41
CA ILE A 286 -9.40 -13.32 4.30
C ILE A 286 -8.96 -12.98 5.72
N PHE A 287 -9.92 -13.00 6.65
CA PHE A 287 -9.65 -12.95 8.08
C PHE A 287 -10.43 -14.06 8.76
N ASP A 288 -9.73 -15.04 9.31
CA ASP A 288 -10.30 -16.10 10.13
C ASP A 288 -10.00 -15.82 11.60
N PRO A 289 -11.00 -15.44 12.39
CA PRO A 289 -10.81 -15.14 13.80
C PRO A 289 -10.64 -16.38 14.67
N LYS A 290 -10.76 -17.61 14.11
CA LYS A 290 -10.77 -18.88 14.86
C LYS A 290 -11.66 -18.79 16.10
N ARG A 291 -12.98 -18.75 15.87
CA ARG A 291 -13.93 -18.81 16.99
C ARG A 291 -13.78 -20.18 17.67
N SER A 292 -13.43 -20.16 18.96
CA SER A 292 -13.48 -21.31 19.85
C SER A 292 -14.92 -21.79 20.02
#